data_0fce9fa40c3abc9620e1a6f310346bf2
#
_entry.id   0fce9fa40c3abc9620e1a6f310346bf2
#
_cell.length_a   1.000
_cell.length_b   1.000
_cell.length_c   1.000
_cell.angle_alpha   90.00
_cell.angle_beta   90.00
_cell.angle_gamma   90.00
#
_symmetry.space_group_name_H-M   'P 1'
#
loop_
_entity.id
_entity.type
_entity.pdbx_description
1 polymer ?
#
loop_
_entity_poly.entity_id
_entity_poly.type
_entity_poly.pdbx_seq_one_letter_code
_entity_poly.pdbx_strand_id
1 'polypeptide(L)'
;MEKMELIEPCHFGMEAVLKREVLDLGYEISTVEDGRVCFWGDAQAICDANVFLRTAERILLKVGSFKAETFDELFEKTRVLPWENYIPKNGKFWVTKAASVKSKLFSPSDIQSIMKKAMVERLRRIYGIEWFQEDGPAYPIRVFLMKDIVTIGIDTSGVSLHKRGYRQMTVKAPITETLASALIMLTPWHKDRILVDPFCGSGTFPIEAALMAANIAPGMNRSFTAEEWVNLIPKKAWYDAMDEANDVIDRKVQVDIQGYDLNPEAVKAARQNAKDAGVDHLIHFQERAVKDLSHPKKYGFIITNPPYGERLEDKKDLPQLYREFGESFKKLDSWSAYMITSYEDAERYFGRKADKNRKIYNGMLKTYFYQFLGPKPPKRPREPRQ
;
A
#
# COMPACT_ATOMS: atom_id res chain seq x y z
N MET A 1 8.70 -22.45 -16.44
CA MET A 1 9.12 -21.03 -16.48
C MET A 1 10.19 -20.82 -15.42
N GLU A 2 11.15 -19.93 -15.64
CA GLU A 2 12.23 -19.69 -14.71
C GLU A 2 11.67 -19.02 -13.44
N LYS A 3 12.04 -19.55 -12.26
CA LYS A 3 11.61 -19.03 -10.96
C LYS A 3 12.37 -17.75 -10.66
N MET A 4 11.67 -16.65 -10.45
CA MET A 4 12.21 -15.32 -10.18
C MET A 4 11.92 -14.92 -8.73
N GLU A 5 12.77 -14.14 -8.12
CA GLU A 5 12.52 -13.55 -6.81
C GLU A 5 11.96 -12.13 -6.98
N LEU A 6 10.81 -11.86 -6.36
CA LEU A 6 10.14 -10.57 -6.36
C LEU A 6 10.29 -9.90 -4.99
N ILE A 7 10.38 -8.58 -4.98
CA ILE A 7 10.53 -7.76 -3.77
C ILE A 7 9.35 -6.78 -3.71
N GLU A 8 8.58 -6.83 -2.62
CA GLU A 8 7.47 -5.92 -2.37
C GLU A 8 7.79 -5.02 -1.18
N PRO A 9 8.22 -3.77 -1.41
CA PRO A 9 8.26 -2.77 -0.36
C PRO A 9 6.85 -2.47 0.17
N CYS A 10 6.73 -2.35 1.49
CA CYS A 10 5.50 -1.96 2.17
C CYS A 10 5.77 -0.93 3.26
N HIS A 11 4.72 -0.38 3.85
CA HIS A 11 4.84 0.44 5.04
C HIS A 11 5.46 -0.37 6.19
N PHE A 12 6.44 0.22 6.87
CA PHE A 12 7.12 -0.41 7.99
C PHE A 12 6.14 -0.85 9.08
N GLY A 13 6.23 -2.10 9.50
CA GLY A 13 5.32 -2.73 10.44
C GLY A 13 4.09 -3.39 9.79
N MET A 14 3.96 -3.34 8.45
CA MET A 14 2.88 -3.99 7.69
C MET A 14 3.32 -5.28 7.00
N GLU A 15 4.53 -5.73 7.20
CA GLU A 15 5.12 -6.90 6.53
C GLU A 15 4.29 -8.17 6.75
N ALA A 16 3.72 -8.36 7.95
CA ALA A 16 2.86 -9.52 8.23
C ALA A 16 1.54 -9.50 7.46
N VAL A 17 1.02 -8.31 7.14
CA VAL A 17 -0.19 -8.14 6.33
C VAL A 17 0.12 -8.48 4.88
N LEU A 18 1.17 -7.87 4.31
CA LEU A 18 1.60 -8.15 2.94
C LEU A 18 1.99 -9.62 2.75
N LYS A 19 2.72 -10.22 3.70
CA LYS A 19 3.04 -11.64 3.67
C LYS A 19 1.79 -12.52 3.51
N ARG A 20 0.71 -12.20 4.23
CA ARG A 20 -0.55 -12.94 4.13
C ARG A 20 -1.17 -12.79 2.75
N GLU A 21 -1.20 -11.58 2.18
CA GLU A 21 -1.70 -11.37 0.82
C GLU A 21 -0.93 -12.22 -0.22
N VAL A 22 0.40 -12.27 -0.12
CA VAL A 22 1.23 -13.09 -1.03
C VAL A 22 0.93 -14.59 -0.88
N LEU A 23 0.76 -15.06 0.36
CA LEU A 23 0.39 -16.45 0.63
C LEU A 23 -1.04 -16.78 0.12
N ASP A 24 -1.98 -15.84 0.25
CA ASP A 24 -3.36 -15.99 -0.24
C ASP A 24 -3.41 -16.06 -1.77
N LEU A 25 -2.44 -15.44 -2.48
CA LEU A 25 -2.22 -15.61 -3.93
C LEU A 25 -1.54 -16.95 -4.29
N GLY A 26 -1.13 -17.75 -3.31
CA GLY A 26 -0.51 -19.06 -3.51
C GLY A 26 1.00 -19.05 -3.74
N TYR A 27 1.68 -17.92 -3.52
CA TYR A 27 3.12 -17.81 -3.73
C TYR A 27 3.93 -18.11 -2.46
N GLU A 28 5.14 -18.65 -2.66
CA GLU A 28 6.06 -19.05 -1.60
C GLU A 28 6.94 -17.87 -1.14
N ILE A 29 6.90 -17.53 0.13
CA ILE A 29 7.75 -16.48 0.71
C ILE A 29 9.22 -16.88 0.68
N SER A 30 10.07 -16.01 0.16
CA SER A 30 11.53 -16.13 0.22
C SER A 30 12.07 -15.57 1.53
N THR A 31 11.83 -14.27 1.77
CA THR A 31 12.27 -13.57 2.99
C THR A 31 11.26 -12.51 3.42
N VAL A 32 11.28 -12.19 4.71
CA VAL A 32 10.57 -11.05 5.28
C VAL A 32 11.58 -10.19 6.02
N GLU A 33 11.69 -8.94 5.63
CA GLU A 33 12.61 -7.98 6.21
C GLU A 33 11.85 -6.69 6.56
N ASP A 34 12.47 -5.84 7.36
CA ASP A 34 11.86 -4.55 7.73
C ASP A 34 11.49 -3.73 6.48
N GLY A 35 10.19 -3.47 6.31
CA GLY A 35 9.64 -2.68 5.21
C GLY A 35 9.54 -3.40 3.87
N ARG A 36 9.73 -4.72 3.81
CA ARG A 36 9.56 -5.51 2.58
C ARG A 36 9.28 -6.99 2.81
N VAL A 37 8.58 -7.58 1.86
CA VAL A 37 8.41 -9.02 1.71
C VAL A 37 9.03 -9.45 0.39
N CYS A 38 9.67 -10.61 0.35
CA CYS A 38 10.16 -11.19 -0.89
C CYS A 38 9.54 -12.57 -1.08
N PHE A 39 9.22 -12.92 -2.32
CA PHE A 39 8.64 -14.21 -2.64
C PHE A 39 9.12 -14.75 -3.99
N TRP A 40 8.91 -16.03 -4.22
CA TRP A 40 9.26 -16.71 -5.46
C TRP A 40 8.04 -16.81 -6.37
N GLY A 41 8.23 -16.41 -7.64
CA GLY A 41 7.18 -16.51 -8.66
C GLY A 41 7.75 -16.61 -10.06
N ASP A 42 6.90 -16.44 -11.04
CA ASP A 42 7.22 -16.39 -12.46
C ASP A 42 6.64 -15.12 -13.12
N ALA A 43 6.53 -15.08 -14.43
CA ALA A 43 5.95 -13.95 -15.15
C ALA A 43 4.49 -13.68 -14.74
N GLN A 44 3.69 -14.73 -14.45
CA GLN A 44 2.32 -14.58 -13.95
C GLN A 44 2.31 -13.91 -12.57
N ALA A 45 3.23 -14.29 -11.70
CA ALA A 45 3.33 -13.71 -10.35
C ALA A 45 3.61 -12.20 -10.36
N ILE A 46 4.33 -11.68 -11.36
CA ILE A 46 4.51 -10.23 -11.52
C ILE A 46 3.17 -9.55 -11.82
N CYS A 47 2.36 -10.14 -12.70
CA CYS A 47 1.05 -9.62 -13.06
C CYS A 47 0.10 -9.67 -11.87
N ASP A 48 -0.01 -10.82 -11.21
CA ASP A 48 -0.91 -11.04 -10.07
C ASP A 48 -0.55 -10.10 -8.91
N ALA A 49 0.73 -9.97 -8.59
CA ALA A 49 1.18 -9.09 -7.51
C ALA A 49 0.83 -7.62 -7.78
N ASN A 50 1.02 -7.13 -9.02
CA ASN A 50 0.66 -5.77 -9.40
C ASN A 50 -0.86 -5.52 -9.38
N VAL A 51 -1.66 -6.51 -9.78
CA VAL A 51 -3.11 -6.41 -9.88
C VAL A 51 -3.77 -6.58 -8.51
N PHE A 52 -3.37 -7.55 -7.70
CA PHE A 52 -4.12 -7.98 -6.52
C PHE A 52 -3.59 -7.44 -5.18
N LEU A 53 -2.27 -7.18 -5.04
CA LEU A 53 -1.73 -6.77 -3.75
C LEU A 53 -2.17 -5.35 -3.35
N ARG A 54 -2.84 -5.26 -2.20
CA ARG A 54 -3.42 -4.02 -1.67
C ARG A 54 -2.41 -3.22 -0.87
N THR A 55 -1.45 -3.90 -0.22
CA THR A 55 -0.56 -3.29 0.77
C THR A 55 0.88 -3.13 0.30
N ALA A 56 1.23 -3.67 -0.87
CA ALA A 56 2.50 -3.43 -1.53
C ALA A 56 2.56 -2.00 -2.11
N GLU A 57 3.71 -1.33 -1.94
CA GLU A 57 3.97 -0.02 -2.55
C GLU A 57 4.41 -0.15 -4.02
N ARG A 58 5.07 -1.26 -4.34
CA ARG A 58 5.61 -1.61 -5.65
C ARG A 58 5.89 -3.09 -5.74
N ILE A 59 6.05 -3.59 -6.96
CA ILE A 59 6.57 -4.92 -7.25
C ILE A 59 7.88 -4.74 -8.00
N LEU A 60 8.96 -5.29 -7.45
CA LEU A 60 10.29 -5.20 -8.06
C LEU A 60 10.79 -6.61 -8.43
N LEU A 61 11.25 -6.76 -9.67
CA LEU A 61 11.95 -7.97 -10.10
C LEU A 61 13.39 -7.91 -9.61
N LYS A 62 13.78 -8.80 -8.71
CA LYS A 62 15.14 -8.84 -8.14
C LYS A 62 16.15 -9.28 -9.18
N VAL A 63 17.18 -8.45 -9.39
CA VAL A 63 18.30 -8.75 -10.28
C VAL A 63 19.44 -9.41 -9.52
N GLY A 64 19.70 -8.97 -8.28
CA GLY A 64 20.75 -9.53 -7.46
C GLY A 64 20.92 -8.82 -6.13
N SER A 65 21.75 -9.43 -5.28
CA SER A 65 22.16 -8.85 -3.99
C SER A 65 23.60 -9.23 -3.69
N PHE A 66 24.39 -8.26 -3.20
CA PHE A 66 25.79 -8.44 -2.88
C PHE A 66 26.28 -7.41 -1.87
N LYS A 67 27.39 -7.69 -1.20
CA LYS A 67 28.06 -6.74 -0.31
C LYS A 67 28.95 -5.79 -1.12
N ALA A 68 28.87 -4.47 -0.84
CA ALA A 68 29.78 -3.46 -1.38
C ALA A 68 30.05 -2.38 -0.34
N GLU A 69 31.34 -2.18 -0.05
CA GLU A 69 31.83 -1.18 0.91
C GLU A 69 32.54 -0.01 0.22
N THR A 70 32.89 -0.18 -1.06
CA THR A 70 33.53 0.83 -1.91
C THR A 70 32.79 0.99 -3.23
N PHE A 71 33.00 2.12 -3.90
CA PHE A 71 32.42 2.37 -5.22
C PHE A 71 32.99 1.44 -6.29
N ASP A 72 34.24 1.01 -6.18
CA ASP A 72 34.84 0.03 -7.09
C ASP A 72 34.15 -1.35 -6.94
N GLU A 73 33.90 -1.79 -5.70
CA GLU A 73 33.16 -3.01 -5.46
C GLU A 73 31.71 -2.91 -5.99
N LEU A 74 31.05 -1.77 -5.79
CA LEU A 74 29.72 -1.51 -6.32
C LEU A 74 29.71 -1.61 -7.85
N PHE A 75 30.66 -0.98 -8.50
CA PHE A 75 30.81 -0.99 -9.97
C PHE A 75 31.02 -2.41 -10.49
N GLU A 76 32.06 -3.12 -10.02
CA GLU A 76 32.44 -4.44 -10.51
C GLU A 76 31.34 -5.48 -10.27
N LYS A 77 30.72 -5.50 -9.08
CA LYS A 77 29.65 -6.45 -8.76
C LYS A 77 28.35 -6.13 -9.50
N THR A 78 28.06 -4.87 -9.79
CA THR A 78 26.94 -4.48 -10.65
C THR A 78 27.19 -4.88 -12.10
N ARG A 79 28.40 -4.72 -12.61
CA ARG A 79 28.79 -5.02 -13.99
C ARG A 79 28.69 -6.51 -14.35
N VAL A 80 28.93 -7.41 -13.39
CA VAL A 80 28.85 -8.86 -13.64
C VAL A 80 27.43 -9.43 -13.63
N LEU A 81 26.44 -8.66 -13.17
CA LEU A 81 25.05 -9.11 -13.21
C LEU A 81 24.54 -9.27 -14.66
N PRO A 82 23.64 -10.23 -14.92
CA PRO A 82 23.19 -10.57 -16.26
C PRO A 82 22.07 -9.61 -16.75
N TRP A 83 22.40 -8.35 -16.91
CA TRP A 83 21.45 -7.29 -17.29
C TRP A 83 20.75 -7.56 -18.62
N GLU A 84 21.43 -8.23 -19.55
CA GLU A 84 20.91 -8.67 -20.85
C GLU A 84 19.72 -9.63 -20.78
N ASN A 85 19.57 -10.34 -19.66
CA ASN A 85 18.41 -11.21 -19.44
C ASN A 85 17.13 -10.43 -19.20
N TYR A 86 17.26 -9.17 -18.79
CA TYR A 86 16.14 -8.31 -18.44
C TYR A 86 15.91 -7.20 -19.47
N ILE A 87 16.98 -6.50 -19.84
CA ILE A 87 16.94 -5.26 -20.62
C ILE A 87 17.34 -5.54 -22.05
N PRO A 88 16.42 -5.42 -23.04
CA PRO A 88 16.74 -5.61 -24.46
C PRO A 88 17.61 -4.47 -24.99
N LYS A 89 18.20 -4.67 -26.19
CA LYS A 89 19.15 -3.75 -26.82
C LYS A 89 18.67 -2.29 -26.93
N ASN A 90 17.37 -2.10 -27.13
CA ASN A 90 16.72 -0.79 -27.24
C ASN A 90 16.04 -0.34 -25.94
N GLY A 91 16.13 -1.10 -24.85
CA GLY A 91 15.50 -0.79 -23.57
C GLY A 91 16.03 0.51 -22.95
N LYS A 92 15.13 1.32 -22.44
CA LYS A 92 15.45 2.53 -21.69
C LYS A 92 15.63 2.20 -20.20
N PHE A 93 16.83 2.39 -19.66
CA PHE A 93 17.14 2.00 -18.29
C PHE A 93 17.88 3.09 -17.52
N TRP A 94 17.53 3.24 -16.25
CA TRP A 94 18.17 4.19 -15.33
C TRP A 94 17.91 3.79 -13.89
N VAL A 95 18.77 4.23 -12.97
CA VAL A 95 18.54 4.04 -11.53
C VAL A 95 17.68 5.18 -11.00
N THR A 96 16.41 4.91 -10.71
CA THR A 96 15.41 5.91 -10.29
C THR A 96 15.59 6.35 -8.85
N LYS A 97 16.02 5.42 -7.98
CA LYS A 97 16.17 5.66 -6.56
C LYS A 97 17.25 4.76 -5.99
N ALA A 98 18.15 5.36 -5.23
CA ALA A 98 19.06 4.66 -4.33
C ALA A 98 18.71 5.07 -2.89
N ALA A 99 18.55 4.10 -2.00
CA ALA A 99 18.39 4.33 -0.57
C ALA A 99 19.52 3.62 0.17
N SER A 100 20.19 4.34 1.07
CA SER A 100 21.28 3.79 1.86
C SER A 100 21.04 4.00 3.34
N VAL A 101 21.10 2.92 4.12
CA VAL A 101 20.90 2.93 5.57
C VAL A 101 22.03 2.14 6.22
N LYS A 102 22.73 2.78 7.18
CA LYS A 102 23.82 2.16 7.94
C LYS A 102 24.87 1.49 7.05
N SER A 103 25.22 2.12 5.92
CA SER A 103 26.18 1.62 4.94
C SER A 103 27.28 2.64 4.69
N LYS A 104 28.46 2.18 4.26
CA LYS A 104 29.61 3.03 3.95
C LYS A 104 29.35 3.91 2.72
N LEU A 105 28.67 3.36 1.72
CA LEU A 105 28.22 4.11 0.56
C LEU A 105 26.88 4.80 0.90
N PHE A 106 26.89 6.11 1.06
CA PHE A 106 25.74 6.88 1.56
C PHE A 106 25.22 7.93 0.58
N SER A 107 25.95 8.26 -0.49
CA SER A 107 25.52 9.24 -1.52
C SER A 107 24.60 8.58 -2.55
N PRO A 108 23.30 8.88 -2.58
CA PRO A 108 22.38 8.28 -3.58
C PRO A 108 22.76 8.61 -5.02
N SER A 109 23.18 9.85 -5.30
CA SER A 109 23.58 10.30 -6.65
C SER A 109 24.80 9.56 -7.17
N ASP A 110 25.80 9.32 -6.32
CA ASP A 110 27.02 8.60 -6.72
C ASP A 110 26.71 7.13 -6.97
N ILE A 111 25.92 6.50 -6.09
CA ILE A 111 25.44 5.13 -6.26
C ILE A 111 24.71 4.99 -7.61
N GLN A 112 23.77 5.90 -7.92
CA GLN A 112 23.03 5.88 -9.18
C GLN A 112 23.93 6.00 -10.39
N SER A 113 24.88 6.96 -10.37
CA SER A 113 25.79 7.24 -11.48
C SER A 113 26.75 6.07 -11.75
N ILE A 114 27.33 5.48 -10.69
CA ILE A 114 28.26 4.36 -10.78
C ILE A 114 27.55 3.11 -11.27
N MET A 115 26.37 2.82 -10.76
CA MET A 115 25.58 1.68 -11.21
C MET A 115 25.16 1.81 -12.67
N LYS A 116 24.67 3.01 -13.09
CA LYS A 116 24.32 3.25 -14.51
C LYS A 116 25.53 2.99 -15.40
N LYS A 117 26.72 3.48 -15.03
CA LYS A 117 27.97 3.24 -15.78
C LYS A 117 28.31 1.75 -15.88
N ALA A 118 28.21 1.00 -14.78
CA ALA A 118 28.48 -0.44 -14.75
C ALA A 118 27.50 -1.23 -15.66
N MET A 119 26.23 -0.88 -15.64
CA MET A 119 25.21 -1.48 -16.51
C MET A 119 25.47 -1.18 -17.98
N VAL A 120 25.78 0.07 -18.32
CA VAL A 120 26.14 0.48 -19.68
C VAL A 120 27.33 -0.32 -20.18
N GLU A 121 28.40 -0.45 -19.40
CA GLU A 121 29.59 -1.21 -19.77
C GLU A 121 29.28 -2.69 -20.04
N ARG A 122 28.46 -3.32 -19.18
CA ARG A 122 28.02 -4.72 -19.38
C ARG A 122 27.24 -4.87 -20.68
N LEU A 123 26.18 -4.06 -20.85
CA LEU A 123 25.29 -4.19 -21.99
C LEU A 123 25.96 -3.79 -23.32
N ARG A 124 26.87 -2.80 -23.34
CA ARG A 124 27.70 -2.49 -24.50
C ARG A 124 28.51 -3.69 -24.96
N ARG A 125 29.16 -4.35 -24.02
CA ARG A 125 29.97 -5.56 -24.30
C ARG A 125 29.13 -6.70 -24.87
N ILE A 126 27.95 -6.94 -24.28
CA ILE A 126 27.07 -8.04 -24.70
C ILE A 126 26.39 -7.77 -26.05
N TYR A 127 25.89 -6.56 -26.26
CA TYR A 127 25.15 -6.20 -27.47
C TYR A 127 26.04 -5.73 -28.62
N GLY A 128 27.35 -5.51 -28.39
CA GLY A 128 28.28 -5.03 -29.40
C GLY A 128 27.90 -3.63 -29.94
N ILE A 129 27.43 -2.73 -29.07
CA ILE A 129 26.99 -1.38 -29.46
C ILE A 129 27.74 -0.32 -28.65
N GLU A 130 27.97 0.83 -29.26
CA GLU A 130 28.57 1.98 -28.59
C GLU A 130 27.54 2.93 -27.98
N TRP A 131 26.34 2.97 -28.56
CA TRP A 131 25.29 3.90 -28.16
C TRP A 131 23.93 3.18 -28.02
N PHE A 132 23.20 3.47 -26.93
CA PHE A 132 21.84 2.98 -26.68
C PHE A 132 20.83 3.99 -27.20
N GLN A 133 19.91 3.57 -28.07
CA GLN A 133 18.83 4.42 -28.59
C GLN A 133 17.83 4.79 -27.49
N GLU A 134 17.61 3.90 -26.51
CA GLU A 134 16.66 4.06 -25.41
C GLU A 134 15.24 4.44 -25.89
N ASP A 135 14.82 3.92 -27.05
CA ASP A 135 13.53 4.17 -27.69
C ASP A 135 12.51 3.03 -27.42
N GLY A 136 12.92 2.00 -26.72
CA GLY A 136 12.10 0.87 -26.32
C GLY A 136 11.50 1.01 -24.91
N PRO A 137 11.01 -0.12 -24.35
CA PRO A 137 10.39 -0.15 -23.04
C PRO A 137 11.28 0.37 -21.92
N ALA A 138 10.65 0.93 -20.89
CA ALA A 138 11.32 1.49 -19.73
C ALA A 138 11.63 0.43 -18.67
N TYR A 139 12.88 0.43 -18.17
CA TYR A 139 13.35 -0.46 -17.10
C TYR A 139 13.92 0.38 -15.94
N PRO A 140 13.05 0.94 -15.09
CA PRO A 140 13.49 1.74 -13.94
C PRO A 140 14.05 0.84 -12.84
N ILE A 141 15.26 1.14 -12.36
CA ILE A 141 15.97 0.34 -11.36
C ILE A 141 15.90 1.03 -10.00
N ARG A 142 15.67 0.25 -8.94
CA ARG A 142 15.73 0.67 -7.55
C ARG A 142 16.80 -0.09 -6.81
N VAL A 143 17.50 0.63 -5.95
CA VAL A 143 18.64 0.11 -5.21
C VAL A 143 18.46 0.38 -3.73
N PHE A 144 18.61 -0.64 -2.92
CA PHE A 144 18.58 -0.57 -1.47
C PHE A 144 19.92 -1.01 -0.92
N LEU A 145 20.59 -0.16 -0.16
CA LEU A 145 21.77 -0.50 0.62
C LEU A 145 21.37 -0.53 2.09
N MET A 146 21.60 -1.67 2.71
CA MET A 146 21.42 -1.82 4.14
C MET A 146 22.59 -2.60 4.73
N LYS A 147 23.32 -1.98 5.67
CA LYS A 147 24.52 -2.59 6.28
C LYS A 147 25.48 -3.12 5.24
N ASP A 148 25.79 -2.31 4.23
CA ASP A 148 26.66 -2.59 3.08
C ASP A 148 26.18 -3.70 2.14
N ILE A 149 24.99 -4.24 2.33
CA ILE A 149 24.34 -5.17 1.38
C ILE A 149 23.53 -4.34 0.37
N VAL A 150 23.90 -4.47 -0.88
CA VAL A 150 23.20 -3.89 -2.04
C VAL A 150 22.16 -4.89 -2.51
N THR A 151 20.92 -4.45 -2.64
CA THR A 151 19.83 -5.22 -3.26
C THR A 151 19.28 -4.41 -4.42
N ILE A 152 19.14 -5.03 -5.58
CA ILE A 152 18.76 -4.38 -6.84
C ILE A 152 17.49 -5.01 -7.36
N GLY A 153 16.51 -4.16 -7.68
CA GLY A 153 15.25 -4.57 -8.31
C GLY A 153 14.88 -3.69 -9.49
N ILE A 154 14.30 -4.26 -10.54
CA ILE A 154 13.68 -3.54 -11.65
C ILE A 154 12.22 -3.30 -11.30
N ASP A 155 11.76 -2.05 -11.38
CA ASP A 155 10.42 -1.64 -10.97
C ASP A 155 9.38 -2.02 -12.05
N THR A 156 8.58 -3.03 -11.76
CA THR A 156 7.54 -3.53 -12.67
C THR A 156 6.28 -2.65 -12.64
N SER A 157 6.04 -1.96 -11.54
CA SER A 157 4.81 -1.19 -11.29
C SER A 157 4.81 0.19 -11.96
N GLY A 158 5.96 0.87 -11.99
CA GLY A 158 6.10 2.24 -12.49
C GLY A 158 5.57 3.28 -11.52
N VAL A 159 4.34 3.74 -11.68
CA VAL A 159 3.66 4.61 -10.71
C VAL A 159 3.40 3.81 -9.43
N SER A 160 3.59 4.41 -8.25
CA SER A 160 3.40 3.72 -6.97
C SER A 160 2.00 3.11 -6.83
N LEU A 161 1.90 1.90 -6.25
CA LEU A 161 0.64 1.14 -6.19
C LEU A 161 -0.44 1.78 -5.32
N HIS A 162 -0.08 2.67 -4.38
CA HIS A 162 -1.09 3.45 -3.65
C HIS A 162 -1.94 4.32 -4.58
N LYS A 163 -1.41 4.76 -5.72
CA LYS A 163 -2.18 5.50 -6.73
C LYS A 163 -3.07 4.54 -7.53
N ARG A 164 -4.24 4.21 -6.97
CA ARG A 164 -5.22 3.28 -7.55
C ARG A 164 -5.89 3.81 -8.84
N GLY A 165 -5.78 5.12 -9.10
CA GLY A 165 -6.43 5.78 -10.23
C GLY A 165 -7.72 6.54 -9.87
N TYR A 166 -8.39 6.20 -8.78
CA TYR A 166 -9.66 6.82 -8.41
C TYR A 166 -9.53 8.18 -7.72
N ARG A 167 -8.39 8.48 -7.07
CA ARG A 167 -8.23 9.73 -6.32
C ARG A 167 -7.86 10.88 -7.26
N GLN A 168 -8.87 11.57 -7.76
CA GLN A 168 -8.73 12.79 -8.55
C GLN A 168 -8.76 14.05 -7.68
N MET A 169 -9.54 14.02 -6.59
CA MET A 169 -9.68 15.12 -5.64
C MET A 169 -9.03 14.77 -4.31
N THR A 170 -8.17 15.66 -3.81
CA THR A 170 -7.45 15.47 -2.55
C THR A 170 -7.81 16.56 -1.55
N VAL A 171 -7.86 16.21 -0.29
CA VAL A 171 -7.79 17.11 0.85
C VAL A 171 -6.36 17.11 1.41
N LYS A 172 -6.06 18.00 2.34
CA LYS A 172 -4.71 18.05 2.97
C LYS A 172 -4.37 16.71 3.62
N ALA A 173 -3.13 16.25 3.41
CA ALA A 173 -2.49 15.10 4.04
C ALA A 173 -3.37 13.81 4.10
N PRO A 174 -3.89 13.31 2.99
CA PRO A 174 -4.64 12.07 3.00
C PRO A 174 -3.71 10.89 3.33
N ILE A 175 -4.24 9.91 4.06
CA ILE A 175 -3.55 8.63 4.21
C ILE A 175 -3.41 7.95 2.84
N THR A 176 -2.29 7.25 2.59
CA THR A 176 -2.12 6.48 1.35
C THR A 176 -3.06 5.28 1.34
N GLU A 177 -3.51 4.88 0.16
CA GLU A 177 -4.45 3.78 -0.04
C GLU A 177 -3.88 2.45 0.45
N THR A 178 -2.58 2.21 0.20
CA THR A 178 -1.87 1.01 0.67
C THR A 178 -1.82 0.93 2.19
N LEU A 179 -1.56 2.05 2.88
CA LEU A 179 -1.59 2.10 4.34
C LEU A 179 -3.01 1.93 4.88
N ALA A 180 -4.00 2.60 4.28
CA ALA A 180 -5.39 2.46 4.70
C ALA A 180 -5.87 1.01 4.56
N SER A 181 -5.57 0.35 3.45
CA SER A 181 -5.83 -1.07 3.23
C SER A 181 -5.19 -1.94 4.30
N ALA A 182 -3.90 -1.72 4.58
CA ALA A 182 -3.18 -2.49 5.60
C ALA A 182 -3.80 -2.32 7.00
N LEU A 183 -4.23 -1.11 7.35
CA LEU A 183 -4.89 -0.82 8.62
C LEU A 183 -6.26 -1.49 8.73
N ILE A 184 -7.06 -1.48 7.67
CA ILE A 184 -8.33 -2.21 7.63
C ILE A 184 -8.07 -3.72 7.85
N MET A 185 -7.10 -4.30 7.13
CA MET A 185 -6.73 -5.72 7.23
C MET A 185 -6.14 -6.12 8.60
N LEU A 186 -5.62 -5.18 9.37
CA LEU A 186 -5.20 -5.38 10.76
C LEU A 186 -6.37 -5.45 11.74
N THR A 187 -7.55 -5.01 11.35
CA THR A 187 -8.75 -5.10 12.19
C THR A 187 -9.51 -6.41 11.91
N PRO A 188 -10.37 -6.87 12.82
CA PRO A 188 -11.28 -7.99 12.57
C PRO A 188 -12.56 -7.55 11.84
N TRP A 189 -12.55 -6.41 11.15
CA TRP A 189 -13.69 -5.98 10.35
C TRP A 189 -13.94 -6.96 9.20
N HIS A 190 -15.21 -7.21 8.94
CA HIS A 190 -15.67 -8.02 7.82
C HIS A 190 -16.94 -7.39 7.24
N LYS A 191 -17.22 -7.64 5.96
CA LYS A 191 -18.28 -7.00 5.17
C LYS A 191 -19.71 -7.14 5.75
N ASP A 192 -19.95 -8.09 6.65
CA ASP A 192 -21.22 -8.27 7.36
C ASP A 192 -21.42 -7.30 8.55
N ARG A 193 -20.44 -6.45 8.83
CA ARG A 193 -20.42 -5.50 9.93
C ARG A 193 -20.26 -4.08 9.44
N ILE A 194 -21.02 -3.16 10.04
CA ILE A 194 -20.91 -1.74 9.70
C ILE A 194 -19.50 -1.21 10.00
N LEU A 195 -18.99 -0.38 9.06
CA LEU A 195 -17.78 0.41 9.20
C LEU A 195 -18.13 1.89 9.07
N VAL A 196 -17.63 2.71 9.98
CA VAL A 196 -17.78 4.17 9.94
C VAL A 196 -16.42 4.83 10.04
N ASP A 197 -16.17 5.81 9.15
CA ASP A 197 -15.07 6.75 9.28
C ASP A 197 -15.62 8.15 9.55
N PRO A 198 -15.58 8.64 10.81
CA PRO A 198 -16.14 9.95 11.19
C PRO A 198 -15.24 11.15 10.84
N PHE A 199 -14.09 10.93 10.22
CA PHE A 199 -13.13 11.92 9.72
C PHE A 199 -12.65 11.51 8.32
N CYS A 200 -13.60 11.19 7.43
CA CYS A 200 -13.31 10.48 6.20
C CYS A 200 -12.46 11.28 5.18
N GLY A 201 -12.42 12.59 5.30
CA GLY A 201 -11.69 13.44 4.36
C GLY A 201 -12.11 13.15 2.91
N SER A 202 -11.18 12.79 2.05
CA SER A 202 -11.44 12.38 0.66
C SER A 202 -11.92 10.94 0.49
N GLY A 203 -12.27 10.24 1.57
CA GLY A 203 -12.95 8.94 1.55
C GLY A 203 -12.04 7.71 1.51
N THR A 204 -10.75 7.81 1.83
CA THR A 204 -9.80 6.70 1.62
C THR A 204 -10.21 5.41 2.35
N PHE A 205 -10.46 5.43 3.66
CA PHE A 205 -10.88 4.23 4.39
C PHE A 205 -12.20 3.64 3.89
N PRO A 206 -13.29 4.43 3.72
CA PRO A 206 -14.53 3.91 3.18
C PRO A 206 -14.38 3.29 1.78
N ILE A 207 -13.61 3.92 0.89
CA ILE A 207 -13.41 3.42 -0.48
C ILE A 207 -12.60 2.13 -0.48
N GLU A 208 -11.46 2.07 0.22
CA GLU A 208 -10.65 0.84 0.31
C GLU A 208 -11.43 -0.31 0.97
N ALA A 209 -12.26 -0.02 2.00
CA ALA A 209 -13.14 -1.01 2.61
C ALA A 209 -14.21 -1.53 1.62
N ALA A 210 -14.81 -0.66 0.82
CA ALA A 210 -15.79 -1.04 -0.20
C ALA A 210 -15.16 -1.88 -1.32
N LEU A 211 -13.97 -1.51 -1.79
CA LEU A 211 -13.20 -2.30 -2.76
C LEU A 211 -12.87 -3.70 -2.21
N MET A 212 -12.48 -3.81 -0.93
CA MET A 212 -12.27 -5.10 -0.27
C MET A 212 -13.55 -5.91 -0.14
N ALA A 213 -14.65 -5.28 0.27
CA ALA A 213 -15.94 -5.96 0.45
C ALA A 213 -16.47 -6.53 -0.86
N ALA A 214 -16.32 -5.77 -1.96
CA ALA A 214 -16.69 -6.17 -3.31
C ALA A 214 -15.66 -7.08 -4.00
N ASN A 215 -14.53 -7.37 -3.34
CA ASN A 215 -13.41 -8.11 -3.92
C ASN A 215 -12.87 -7.52 -5.23
N ILE A 216 -12.89 -6.18 -5.35
CA ILE A 216 -12.31 -5.47 -6.50
C ILE A 216 -10.80 -5.34 -6.29
N ALA A 217 -10.01 -5.84 -7.22
CA ALA A 217 -8.55 -5.78 -7.14
C ALA A 217 -8.04 -4.33 -7.34
N PRO A 218 -7.04 -3.88 -6.56
CA PRO A 218 -6.61 -2.47 -6.55
C PRO A 218 -5.90 -2.04 -7.83
N GLY A 219 -5.40 -2.98 -8.63
CA GLY A 219 -4.66 -2.73 -9.85
C GLY A 219 -5.52 -2.62 -11.12
N MET A 220 -6.84 -2.84 -11.05
CA MET A 220 -7.68 -2.95 -12.25
C MET A 220 -7.84 -1.65 -13.05
N ASN A 221 -7.70 -0.48 -12.41
CA ASN A 221 -7.94 0.83 -13.05
C ASN A 221 -6.64 1.60 -13.31
N ARG A 222 -5.56 0.89 -13.61
CA ARG A 222 -4.26 1.50 -13.88
C ARG A 222 -3.43 0.64 -14.83
N SER A 223 -2.35 1.18 -15.37
CA SER A 223 -1.33 0.46 -16.13
C SER A 223 -0.05 0.25 -15.31
N PHE A 224 0.81 -0.64 -15.78
CA PHE A 224 2.07 -1.00 -15.17
C PHE A 224 3.21 -0.90 -16.18
N THR A 225 4.40 -0.49 -15.74
CA THR A 225 5.56 -0.35 -16.63
C THR A 225 5.92 -1.69 -17.30
N ALA A 226 5.76 -2.80 -16.59
CA ALA A 226 6.12 -4.12 -17.09
C ALA A 226 5.15 -4.70 -18.14
N GLU A 227 4.02 -4.05 -18.43
CA GLU A 227 3.13 -4.45 -19.53
C GLU A 227 3.83 -4.38 -20.89
N GLU A 228 4.84 -3.51 -21.02
CA GLU A 228 5.64 -3.36 -22.23
C GLU A 228 6.79 -4.38 -22.33
N TRP A 229 7.06 -5.18 -21.28
CA TRP A 229 8.21 -6.10 -21.23
C TRP A 229 7.90 -7.46 -21.88
N VAL A 230 7.54 -7.44 -23.15
CA VAL A 230 7.14 -8.66 -23.90
C VAL A 230 8.25 -9.73 -23.99
N ASN A 231 9.50 -9.35 -23.75
CA ASN A 231 10.64 -10.26 -23.65
C ASN A 231 10.66 -11.09 -22.35
N LEU A 232 10.01 -10.60 -21.28
CA LEU A 232 9.97 -11.23 -19.96
C LEU A 232 8.58 -11.74 -19.60
N ILE A 233 7.54 -10.97 -19.96
CA ILE A 233 6.17 -11.21 -19.53
C ILE A 233 5.28 -11.32 -20.77
N PRO A 234 4.75 -12.51 -21.07
CA PRO A 234 3.78 -12.67 -22.14
C PRO A 234 2.54 -11.80 -21.90
N LYS A 235 2.03 -11.12 -22.92
CA LYS A 235 0.79 -10.32 -22.81
C LYS A 235 -0.38 -11.11 -22.23
N LYS A 236 -0.43 -12.42 -22.53
CA LYS A 236 -1.44 -13.33 -21.98
C LYS A 236 -1.46 -13.32 -20.45
N ALA A 237 -0.30 -13.22 -19.76
CA ALA A 237 -0.25 -13.22 -18.30
C ALA A 237 -0.97 -11.99 -17.70
N TRP A 238 -0.87 -10.83 -18.34
CA TRP A 238 -1.63 -9.64 -17.94
C TRP A 238 -3.13 -9.81 -18.17
N TYR A 239 -3.54 -10.39 -19.32
CA TYR A 239 -4.95 -10.68 -19.58
C TYR A 239 -5.51 -11.68 -18.57
N ASP A 240 -4.78 -12.77 -18.30
CA ASP A 240 -5.22 -13.79 -17.32
C ASP A 240 -5.40 -13.17 -15.92
N ALA A 241 -4.48 -12.33 -15.44
CA ALA A 241 -4.60 -11.65 -14.16
C ALA A 241 -5.79 -10.68 -14.11
N MET A 242 -6.04 -9.95 -15.19
CA MET A 242 -7.17 -9.01 -15.29
C MET A 242 -8.51 -9.74 -15.39
N ASP A 243 -8.58 -10.83 -16.15
CA ASP A 243 -9.79 -11.65 -16.27
C ASP A 243 -10.12 -12.30 -14.91
N GLU A 244 -9.13 -12.88 -14.22
CA GLU A 244 -9.31 -13.41 -12.86
C GLU A 244 -9.80 -12.33 -11.90
N ALA A 245 -9.19 -11.14 -11.93
CA ALA A 245 -9.60 -10.03 -11.09
C ALA A 245 -11.05 -9.61 -11.35
N ASN A 246 -11.51 -9.65 -12.60
CA ASN A 246 -12.88 -9.33 -12.97
C ASN A 246 -13.88 -10.43 -12.56
N ASP A 247 -13.49 -11.69 -12.65
CA ASP A 247 -14.34 -12.85 -12.34
C ASP A 247 -14.63 -12.98 -10.85
N VAL A 248 -13.68 -12.58 -9.99
CA VAL A 248 -13.85 -12.67 -8.52
C VAL A 248 -14.62 -11.51 -7.91
N ILE A 249 -15.04 -10.51 -8.70
CA ILE A 249 -15.80 -9.34 -8.19
C ILE A 249 -17.18 -9.78 -7.68
N ASP A 250 -17.47 -9.51 -6.42
CA ASP A 250 -18.80 -9.67 -5.83
C ASP A 250 -19.70 -8.49 -6.19
N ARG A 251 -20.36 -8.54 -7.34
CA ARG A 251 -21.26 -7.50 -7.84
C ARG A 251 -22.59 -7.40 -7.07
N LYS A 252 -22.87 -8.36 -6.19
CA LYS A 252 -24.08 -8.40 -5.37
C LYS A 252 -23.81 -8.17 -3.90
N VAL A 253 -22.59 -7.74 -3.58
CA VAL A 253 -22.19 -7.48 -2.20
C VAL A 253 -23.15 -6.48 -1.54
N GLN A 254 -23.55 -6.80 -0.31
CA GLN A 254 -24.27 -5.88 0.55
C GLN A 254 -23.36 -5.55 1.73
N VAL A 255 -23.10 -4.27 1.93
CA VAL A 255 -22.21 -3.78 2.99
C VAL A 255 -22.76 -2.46 3.53
N ASP A 256 -22.47 -2.18 4.79
CA ASP A 256 -22.83 -0.91 5.42
C ASP A 256 -21.53 -0.16 5.74
N ILE A 257 -21.14 0.74 4.87
CA ILE A 257 -19.95 1.59 5.00
C ILE A 257 -20.39 3.05 4.98
N GLN A 258 -19.94 3.82 5.97
CA GLN A 258 -20.32 5.22 6.11
C GLN A 258 -19.08 6.08 6.33
N GLY A 259 -19.02 7.22 5.65
CA GLY A 259 -17.99 8.22 5.81
C GLY A 259 -18.60 9.57 6.18
N TYR A 260 -18.07 10.19 7.24
CA TYR A 260 -18.51 11.51 7.67
C TYR A 260 -17.33 12.47 7.73
N ASP A 261 -17.60 13.71 7.42
CA ASP A 261 -16.65 14.81 7.62
C ASP A 261 -17.44 16.09 7.89
N LEU A 262 -16.88 17.00 8.67
CA LEU A 262 -17.48 18.31 8.92
C LEU A 262 -17.34 19.27 7.73
N ASN A 263 -16.33 19.01 6.86
CA ASN A 263 -16.06 19.83 5.70
C ASN A 263 -16.86 19.34 4.48
N PRO A 264 -17.83 20.14 3.96
CA PRO A 264 -18.65 19.76 2.80
C PRO A 264 -17.81 19.50 1.53
N GLU A 265 -16.69 20.19 1.33
CA GLU A 265 -15.80 19.96 0.19
C GLU A 265 -15.08 18.61 0.30
N ALA A 266 -14.74 18.16 1.52
CA ALA A 266 -14.20 16.84 1.75
C ALA A 266 -15.22 15.74 1.43
N VAL A 267 -16.48 15.91 1.87
CA VAL A 267 -17.58 14.99 1.55
C VAL A 267 -17.84 14.93 0.04
N LYS A 268 -17.81 16.06 -0.65
CA LYS A 268 -17.94 16.14 -2.11
C LYS A 268 -16.80 15.39 -2.81
N ALA A 269 -15.56 15.61 -2.36
CA ALA A 269 -14.40 14.90 -2.88
C ALA A 269 -14.50 13.38 -2.65
N ALA A 270 -14.93 12.95 -1.45
CA ALA A 270 -15.13 11.55 -1.12
C ALA A 270 -16.16 10.85 -2.03
N ARG A 271 -17.29 11.52 -2.29
CA ARG A 271 -18.33 11.02 -3.21
C ARG A 271 -17.78 10.87 -4.64
N GLN A 272 -17.06 11.87 -5.13
CA GLN A 272 -16.47 11.80 -6.47
C GLN A 272 -15.43 10.68 -6.57
N ASN A 273 -14.51 10.58 -5.60
CA ASN A 273 -13.51 9.51 -5.58
C ASN A 273 -14.14 8.12 -5.49
N ALA A 274 -15.23 7.95 -4.72
CA ALA A 274 -15.96 6.68 -4.66
C ALA A 274 -16.64 6.33 -5.99
N LYS A 275 -17.16 7.32 -6.71
CA LYS A 275 -17.71 7.15 -8.05
C LYS A 275 -16.63 6.74 -9.04
N ASP A 276 -15.46 7.40 -8.99
CA ASP A 276 -14.32 7.09 -9.85
C ASP A 276 -13.74 5.69 -9.54
N ALA A 277 -13.89 5.22 -8.30
CA ALA A 277 -13.57 3.86 -7.87
C ALA A 277 -14.67 2.82 -8.22
N GLY A 278 -15.85 3.24 -8.67
CA GLY A 278 -16.99 2.37 -8.99
C GLY A 278 -17.69 1.76 -7.77
N VAL A 279 -17.54 2.36 -6.57
CA VAL A 279 -18.08 1.82 -5.30
C VAL A 279 -18.97 2.81 -4.54
N ASP A 280 -19.39 3.91 -5.18
CA ASP A 280 -20.24 4.95 -4.59
C ASP A 280 -21.58 4.40 -4.08
N HIS A 281 -22.14 3.40 -4.74
CA HIS A 281 -23.37 2.71 -4.33
C HIS A 281 -23.23 1.86 -3.05
N LEU A 282 -22.00 1.59 -2.60
CA LEU A 282 -21.70 0.81 -1.38
C LEU A 282 -21.43 1.69 -0.16
N ILE A 283 -21.34 3.03 -0.34
CA ILE A 283 -20.86 3.93 0.71
C ILE A 283 -21.85 5.09 0.91
N HIS A 284 -22.22 5.33 2.14
CA HIS A 284 -22.97 6.54 2.50
C HIS A 284 -22.03 7.62 3.01
N PHE A 285 -21.93 8.74 2.28
CA PHE A 285 -21.17 9.92 2.70
C PHE A 285 -22.09 11.06 3.13
N GLN A 286 -21.80 11.66 4.30
CA GLN A 286 -22.62 12.74 4.87
C GLN A 286 -21.73 13.80 5.56
N GLU A 287 -22.10 15.08 5.42
CA GLU A 287 -21.60 16.14 6.28
C GLU A 287 -22.15 15.94 7.69
N ARG A 288 -21.25 15.63 8.64
CA ARG A 288 -21.64 15.34 10.02
C ARG A 288 -20.46 15.55 10.97
N ALA A 289 -20.71 16.24 12.07
CA ALA A 289 -19.72 16.40 13.13
C ALA A 289 -19.57 15.10 13.94
N VAL A 290 -18.37 14.80 14.42
CA VAL A 290 -18.09 13.61 15.23
C VAL A 290 -18.90 13.57 16.54
N LYS A 291 -19.22 14.73 17.13
CA LYS A 291 -20.06 14.85 18.33
C LYS A 291 -21.48 14.32 18.13
N ASP A 292 -21.97 14.32 16.89
CA ASP A 292 -23.30 13.85 16.51
C ASP A 292 -23.31 12.39 16.04
N LEU A 293 -22.16 11.70 16.13
CA LEU A 293 -22.04 10.30 15.74
C LEU A 293 -22.92 9.42 16.64
N SER A 294 -23.87 8.75 16.03
CA SER A 294 -24.77 7.79 16.67
C SER A 294 -25.17 6.72 15.66
N HIS A 295 -25.38 5.50 16.12
CA HIS A 295 -25.82 4.41 15.24
C HIS A 295 -26.60 3.35 16.04
N PRO A 296 -27.72 2.82 15.52
CA PRO A 296 -28.54 1.81 16.22
C PRO A 296 -27.94 0.40 16.16
N LYS A 297 -27.12 0.09 15.16
CA LYS A 297 -26.47 -1.23 15.02
C LYS A 297 -25.43 -1.44 16.10
N LYS A 298 -25.31 -2.69 16.58
CA LYS A 298 -24.30 -3.14 17.54
C LYS A 298 -23.07 -3.71 16.84
N TYR A 299 -21.97 -3.82 17.56
CA TYR A 299 -20.74 -4.45 17.11
C TYR A 299 -20.13 -3.83 15.87
N GLY A 300 -20.32 -2.53 15.63
CA GLY A 300 -19.75 -1.79 14.52
C GLY A 300 -18.27 -1.50 14.70
N PHE A 301 -17.68 -0.96 13.64
CA PHE A 301 -16.28 -0.56 13.58
C PHE A 301 -16.15 0.92 13.21
N ILE A 302 -15.32 1.64 13.95
CA ILE A 302 -14.76 2.90 13.52
C ILE A 302 -13.32 2.63 13.09
N ILE A 303 -12.97 3.02 11.86
CA ILE A 303 -11.58 2.99 11.36
C ILE A 303 -11.31 4.35 10.75
N THR A 304 -10.36 5.12 11.32
CA THR A 304 -10.26 6.53 10.99
C THR A 304 -8.87 7.12 11.16
N ASN A 305 -8.62 8.22 10.45
CA ASN A 305 -7.44 9.08 10.55
C ASN A 305 -7.88 10.48 10.97
N PRO A 306 -8.15 10.73 12.28
CA PRO A 306 -8.59 12.02 12.75
C PRO A 306 -7.49 13.09 12.59
N PRO A 307 -7.84 14.39 12.55
CA PRO A 307 -6.85 15.47 12.55
C PRO A 307 -5.88 15.36 13.72
N TYR A 308 -4.60 15.62 13.49
CA TYR A 308 -3.53 15.59 14.52
C TYR A 308 -2.71 16.88 14.61
N GLY A 309 -3.22 17.97 13.97
CA GLY A 309 -2.64 19.31 14.14
C GLY A 309 -1.31 19.50 13.43
N GLU A 310 -1.31 19.41 12.11
CA GLU A 310 -0.12 19.74 11.29
C GLU A 310 0.29 21.21 11.39
N ARG A 311 -0.66 22.10 11.72
CA ARG A 311 -0.41 23.52 11.97
C ARG A 311 -0.59 23.85 13.44
N LEU A 312 0.15 24.86 13.92
CA LEU A 312 0.05 25.35 15.31
C LEU A 312 -1.37 25.83 15.67
N GLU A 313 -2.09 26.40 14.72
CA GLU A 313 -3.46 26.89 14.87
C GLU A 313 -4.45 25.73 15.10
N ASP A 314 -4.29 24.62 14.37
CA ASP A 314 -5.14 23.43 14.47
C ASP A 314 -4.98 22.71 15.83
N LYS A 315 -3.83 22.85 16.48
CA LYS A 315 -3.53 22.16 17.76
C LYS A 315 -4.42 22.58 18.93
N LYS A 316 -4.97 23.78 18.90
CA LYS A 316 -5.79 24.32 20.01
C LYS A 316 -7.13 23.59 20.14
N ASP A 317 -7.68 23.14 19.02
CA ASP A 317 -9.02 22.53 18.96
C ASP A 317 -8.97 20.99 19.10
N LEU A 318 -7.78 20.38 18.98
CA LEU A 318 -7.61 18.93 19.10
C LEU A 318 -8.12 18.36 20.44
N PRO A 319 -7.84 18.94 21.61
CA PRO A 319 -8.34 18.43 22.88
C PRO A 319 -9.86 18.29 22.89
N GLN A 320 -10.57 19.29 22.37
CA GLN A 320 -12.02 19.27 22.29
C GLN A 320 -12.53 18.23 21.30
N LEU A 321 -11.94 18.17 20.10
CA LEU A 321 -12.29 17.22 19.06
C LEU A 321 -12.17 15.76 19.55
N TYR A 322 -11.06 15.42 20.22
CA TYR A 322 -10.85 14.06 20.73
C TYR A 322 -11.77 13.73 21.93
N ARG A 323 -12.16 14.72 22.76
CA ARG A 323 -13.19 14.52 23.78
C ARG A 323 -14.54 14.21 23.16
N GLU A 324 -14.99 15.02 22.20
CA GLU A 324 -16.24 14.81 21.47
C GLU A 324 -16.28 13.45 20.78
N PHE A 325 -15.16 13.03 20.19
CA PHE A 325 -15.04 11.71 19.58
C PHE A 325 -15.17 10.59 20.63
N GLY A 326 -14.45 10.70 21.77
CA GLY A 326 -14.54 9.72 22.85
C GLY A 326 -15.94 9.64 23.49
N GLU A 327 -16.62 10.77 23.67
CA GLU A 327 -17.99 10.83 24.21
C GLU A 327 -19.00 10.19 23.24
N SER A 328 -18.85 10.44 21.94
CA SER A 328 -19.70 9.81 20.93
C SER A 328 -19.46 8.30 20.83
N PHE A 329 -18.18 7.89 20.90
CA PHE A 329 -17.83 6.46 20.91
C PHE A 329 -18.44 5.71 22.12
N LYS A 330 -18.46 6.32 23.32
CA LYS A 330 -19.07 5.74 24.52
C LYS A 330 -20.55 5.44 24.39
N LYS A 331 -21.26 6.17 23.51
CA LYS A 331 -22.70 5.96 23.25
C LYS A 331 -22.98 4.83 22.26
N LEU A 332 -21.94 4.34 21.55
CA LEU A 332 -22.09 3.26 20.58
C LEU A 332 -22.01 1.89 21.26
N ASP A 333 -23.12 1.14 21.25
CA ASP A 333 -23.20 -0.15 21.93
C ASP A 333 -22.35 -1.21 21.24
N SER A 334 -21.36 -1.73 21.97
CA SER A 334 -20.50 -2.85 21.52
C SER A 334 -19.57 -2.55 20.34
N TRP A 335 -19.28 -1.28 20.05
CA TRP A 335 -18.40 -0.90 18.95
C TRP A 335 -16.92 -1.01 19.29
N SER A 336 -16.11 -1.21 18.25
CA SER A 336 -14.64 -1.08 18.33
C SER A 336 -14.20 0.14 17.55
N ALA A 337 -13.20 0.88 18.05
CA ALA A 337 -12.61 2.01 17.34
C ALA A 337 -11.12 1.76 17.10
N TYR A 338 -10.69 2.10 15.89
CA TYR A 338 -9.32 2.02 15.42
C TYR A 338 -8.95 3.38 14.83
N MET A 339 -7.96 4.05 15.42
CA MET A 339 -7.52 5.34 14.90
C MET A 339 -6.02 5.41 14.72
N ILE A 340 -5.58 5.96 13.59
CA ILE A 340 -4.18 6.29 13.34
C ILE A 340 -3.98 7.79 13.58
N THR A 341 -3.05 8.16 14.46
CA THR A 341 -2.77 9.56 14.78
C THR A 341 -1.35 9.74 15.28
N SER A 342 -0.79 10.93 15.06
CA SER A 342 0.47 11.38 15.70
C SER A 342 0.23 12.23 16.93
N TYR A 343 -1.03 12.49 17.29
CA TYR A 343 -1.34 13.31 18.47
C TYR A 343 -1.03 12.56 19.76
N GLU A 344 -0.04 13.01 20.50
CA GLU A 344 0.49 12.29 21.68
C GLU A 344 -0.53 12.16 22.82
N ASP A 345 -1.41 13.16 22.99
CA ASP A 345 -2.46 13.17 24.01
C ASP A 345 -3.78 12.50 23.57
N ALA A 346 -3.78 11.76 22.44
CA ALA A 346 -4.99 11.19 21.86
C ALA A 346 -5.78 10.34 22.89
N GLU A 347 -5.14 9.40 23.58
CA GLU A 347 -5.80 8.55 24.59
C GLU A 347 -6.39 9.36 25.74
N ARG A 348 -5.66 10.38 26.20
CA ARG A 348 -6.06 11.25 27.30
C ARG A 348 -7.37 11.97 27.00
N TYR A 349 -7.46 12.59 25.82
CA TYR A 349 -8.63 13.38 25.45
C TYR A 349 -9.77 12.51 24.92
N PHE A 350 -9.48 11.37 24.29
CA PHE A 350 -10.48 10.35 23.94
C PHE A 350 -11.13 9.73 25.20
N GLY A 351 -10.47 9.87 26.35
CA GLY A 351 -11.01 9.47 27.65
C GLY A 351 -11.04 7.96 27.89
N ARG A 352 -10.26 7.20 27.13
CA ARG A 352 -10.02 5.77 27.32
C ARG A 352 -8.60 5.42 26.89
N LYS A 353 -7.93 4.58 27.66
CA LYS A 353 -6.66 3.97 27.26
C LYS A 353 -6.92 2.89 26.20
N ALA A 354 -6.12 2.85 25.15
CA ALA A 354 -6.21 1.84 24.13
C ALA A 354 -5.87 0.44 24.67
N ASP A 355 -6.60 -0.57 24.22
CA ASP A 355 -6.32 -1.98 24.55
C ASP A 355 -5.03 -2.43 23.89
N LYS A 356 -4.74 -1.89 22.69
CA LYS A 356 -3.50 -2.11 21.94
C LYS A 356 -3.12 -0.85 21.20
N ASN A 357 -1.83 -0.66 20.97
CA ASN A 357 -1.33 0.32 20.01
C ASN A 357 -0.19 -0.29 19.17
N ARG A 358 0.00 0.25 17.99
CA ARG A 358 1.09 -0.10 17.09
C ARG A 358 1.72 1.17 16.55
N LYS A 359 3.04 1.29 16.68
CA LYS A 359 3.80 2.37 16.05
C LYS A 359 3.85 2.12 14.54
N ILE A 360 3.49 3.13 13.76
CA ILE A 360 3.46 3.10 12.30
C ILE A 360 4.05 4.41 11.77
N TYR A 361 4.64 4.37 10.59
CA TYR A 361 5.10 5.56 9.90
C TYR A 361 4.17 5.86 8.72
N ASN A 362 3.54 7.04 8.73
CA ASN A 362 2.81 7.59 7.60
C ASN A 362 3.75 8.58 6.88
N GLY A 363 4.42 8.12 5.83
CA GLY A 363 5.54 8.83 5.25
C GLY A 363 6.68 8.98 6.27
N MET A 364 7.10 10.22 6.54
CA MET A 364 8.12 10.55 7.56
C MET A 364 7.53 10.74 8.96
N LEU A 365 6.21 10.78 9.08
CA LEU A 365 5.53 11.08 10.33
C LEU A 365 5.38 9.82 11.17
N LYS A 366 5.86 9.87 12.40
CA LYS A 366 5.62 8.83 13.41
C LYS A 366 4.18 8.92 13.90
N THR A 367 3.41 7.87 13.72
CA THR A 367 2.03 7.76 14.16
C THR A 367 1.85 6.51 15.03
N TYR A 368 0.70 6.42 15.69
CA TYR A 368 0.26 5.24 16.42
C TYR A 368 -1.11 4.83 15.95
N PHE A 369 -1.30 3.54 15.74
CA PHE A 369 -2.59 2.93 15.47
C PHE A 369 -3.16 2.39 16.79
N TYR A 370 -4.03 3.18 17.40
CA TYR A 370 -4.71 2.85 18.64
C TYR A 370 -5.92 1.98 18.37
N GLN A 371 -6.13 0.97 19.23
CA GLN A 371 -7.22 0.02 19.13
C GLN A 371 -8.02 0.02 20.43
N PHE A 372 -9.28 0.43 20.34
CA PHE A 372 -10.24 0.42 21.43
C PHE A 372 -11.28 -0.67 21.16
N LEU A 373 -11.12 -1.81 21.82
CA LEU A 373 -11.87 -3.01 21.48
C LEU A 373 -13.23 -3.02 22.17
N GLY A 374 -14.29 -3.28 21.41
CA GLY A 374 -15.61 -3.66 21.90
C GLY A 374 -15.72 -5.19 22.11
N PRO A 375 -16.80 -5.65 22.73
CA PRO A 375 -17.07 -7.08 22.91
C PRO A 375 -17.27 -7.77 21.56
N LYS A 376 -16.94 -9.05 21.51
CA LYS A 376 -17.23 -9.87 20.33
C LYS A 376 -18.74 -10.14 20.24
N PRO A 377 -19.33 -10.19 19.03
CA PRO A 377 -20.71 -10.62 18.89
C PRO A 377 -20.90 -12.06 19.41
N PRO A 378 -22.09 -12.40 19.90
CA PRO A 378 -22.40 -13.76 20.29
C PRO A 378 -22.18 -14.71 19.11
N LYS A 379 -21.66 -15.91 19.40
CA LYS A 379 -21.51 -16.92 18.36
C LYS A 379 -22.89 -17.27 17.79
N ARG A 380 -23.03 -17.23 16.46
CA ARG A 380 -24.24 -17.77 15.82
C ARG A 380 -24.39 -19.24 16.22
N PRO A 381 -25.60 -19.72 16.55
CA PRO A 381 -25.85 -21.14 16.72
C PRO A 381 -25.33 -21.88 15.47
N ARG A 382 -24.58 -22.95 15.67
CA ARG A 382 -24.21 -23.82 14.54
C ARG A 382 -25.49 -24.41 14.00
N GLU A 383 -25.84 -24.15 12.75
CA GLU A 383 -26.90 -24.92 12.09
C GLU A 383 -26.52 -26.39 12.14
N PRO A 384 -27.46 -27.30 12.51
CA PRO A 384 -27.20 -28.71 12.48
C PRO A 384 -26.75 -29.10 11.07
N ARG A 385 -25.60 -29.77 10.97
CA ARG A 385 -25.17 -30.36 9.69
C ARG A 385 -26.27 -31.36 9.26
N GLN A 386 -26.95 -31.04 8.16
CA GLN A 386 -27.83 -31.99 7.44
C GLN A 386 -27.00 -33.09 6.81
#